data_9c9c18fae306c35f23a5e68ea01e1a4b
#
_entry.id   9c9c18fae306c35f23a5e68ea01e1a4b
#
_cell.length_a   1.000
_cell.length_b   1.000
_cell.length_c   1.000
_cell.angle_alpha   90.00
_cell.angle_beta   90.00
_cell.angle_gamma   90.00
#
_symmetry.space_group_name_H-M   'P 1'
#
loop_
_entity.id
_entity.type
_entity.pdbx_description
1 polymer ?
#
loop_
_entity_poly.entity_id
_entity_poly.type
_entity_poly.pdbx_seq_one_letter_code
_entity_poly.pdbx_strand_id
1 'polypeptide(L)'
;MKVKGNFWIEIDSKSFLGKGRIELLKKIDKYGSISKAAKDMKMSYKAAWDLVDIINKLAKENVVEKISGGKGGGGSVVTEYGKKLIALFDEAEEKYKQSLKDIEEFLNKEI
;
A
#
# COMPACT_ATOMS: atom_id res chain seq x y z
N MET A 1 -12.57 -27.54 2.66
CA MET A 1 -11.19 -27.22 2.24
C MET A 1 -11.10 -25.75 1.95
N LYS A 2 -10.06 -25.10 2.45
CA LYS A 2 -9.82 -23.66 2.21
C LYS A 2 -8.53 -23.47 1.44
N VAL A 3 -8.56 -22.56 0.46
CA VAL A 3 -7.37 -22.18 -0.32
C VAL A 3 -6.95 -20.78 0.11
N LYS A 4 -5.72 -20.66 0.54
CA LYS A 4 -5.18 -19.40 1.08
C LYS A 4 -3.88 -19.02 0.40
N GLY A 5 -3.55 -17.76 0.43
CA GLY A 5 -2.30 -17.25 -0.12
C GLY A 5 -2.10 -15.80 0.23
N ASN A 6 -0.95 -15.27 -0.16
CA ASN A 6 -0.60 -13.87 0.03
C ASN A 6 -0.41 -13.20 -1.32
N PHE A 7 -0.66 -11.90 -1.36
CA PHE A 7 -0.54 -11.11 -2.58
C PHE A 7 0.27 -9.84 -2.30
N TRP A 8 1.32 -9.65 -3.07
CA TRP A 8 2.10 -8.41 -3.06
C TRP A 8 2.75 -8.22 -4.43
N ILE A 9 3.20 -7.00 -4.70
CA ILE A 9 3.80 -6.61 -5.97
C ILE A 9 5.27 -6.29 -5.75
N GLU A 10 6.13 -6.82 -6.62
CA GLU A 10 7.56 -6.53 -6.61
C GLU A 10 7.95 -5.80 -7.90
N ILE A 11 8.98 -4.97 -7.80
CA ILE A 11 9.64 -4.34 -8.93
C ILE A 11 11.12 -4.65 -8.79
N ASP A 12 11.72 -5.24 -9.83
CA ASP A 12 13.13 -5.63 -9.84
C ASP A 12 13.51 -6.47 -8.60
N SER A 13 12.65 -7.42 -8.27
CA SER A 13 12.81 -8.33 -7.12
C SER A 13 12.74 -7.65 -5.76
N LYS A 14 12.30 -6.41 -5.71
CA LYS A 14 12.11 -5.66 -4.46
C LYS A 14 10.63 -5.47 -4.18
N SER A 15 10.24 -5.62 -2.93
CA SER A 15 8.85 -5.37 -2.51
C SER A 15 8.47 -3.93 -2.80
N PHE A 16 7.39 -3.75 -3.54
CA PHE A 16 6.88 -2.44 -3.91
C PHE A 16 5.60 -2.11 -3.16
N LEU A 17 4.55 -2.90 -3.36
CA LEU A 17 3.26 -2.71 -2.71
C LEU A 17 2.76 -4.03 -2.14
N GLY A 18 2.18 -3.97 -0.97
CA GLY A 18 1.53 -5.09 -0.32
C GLY A 18 0.54 -4.52 0.67
N LYS A 19 -0.13 -5.37 1.41
CA LYS A 19 -1.20 -4.98 2.33
C LYS A 19 -0.77 -3.89 3.32
N GLY A 20 0.41 -4.07 3.95
CA GLY A 20 0.88 -3.11 4.94
C GLY A 20 1.26 -1.76 4.34
N ARG A 21 1.94 -1.77 3.21
CA ARG A 21 2.35 -0.54 2.53
C ARG A 21 1.14 0.22 1.99
N ILE A 22 0.18 -0.48 1.44
CA ILE A 22 -1.06 0.14 0.96
C ILE A 22 -1.84 0.75 2.13
N GLU A 23 -1.89 0.06 3.27
CA GLU A 23 -2.53 0.62 4.46
C GLU A 23 -1.84 1.90 4.91
N LEU A 24 -0.50 1.90 4.93
CA LEU A 24 0.26 3.10 5.26
C LEU A 24 -0.09 4.26 4.32
N LEU A 25 -0.12 4.01 3.00
CA LEU A 25 -0.47 5.04 2.03
C LEU A 25 -1.89 5.57 2.24
N LYS A 26 -2.84 4.69 2.50
CA LYS A 26 -4.23 5.09 2.79
C LYS A 26 -4.31 5.97 4.03
N LYS A 27 -3.53 5.67 5.07
CA LYS A 27 -3.51 6.45 6.29
C LYS A 27 -2.80 7.80 6.11
N ILE A 28 -1.76 7.85 5.30
CA ILE A 28 -1.12 9.12 4.94
C ILE A 28 -2.13 10.01 4.20
N ASP A 29 -2.89 9.43 3.28
CA ASP A 29 -3.93 10.16 2.56
C ASP A 29 -5.01 10.69 3.52
N LYS A 30 -5.41 9.86 4.46
CA LYS A 30 -6.43 10.22 5.45
C LYS A 30 -5.98 11.34 6.39
N TYR A 31 -4.77 11.23 6.92
CA TYR A 31 -4.27 12.16 7.96
C TYR A 31 -3.47 13.33 7.42
N GLY A 32 -3.01 13.25 6.17
CA GLY A 32 -2.14 14.29 5.61
C GLY A 32 -0.78 14.34 6.30
N SER A 33 -0.31 13.24 6.89
CA SER A 33 0.89 13.23 7.71
C SER A 33 1.44 11.81 7.84
N ILE A 34 2.73 11.64 7.52
CA ILE A 34 3.43 10.37 7.72
C ILE A 34 3.51 10.07 9.22
N SER A 35 3.76 11.08 10.04
CA SER A 35 3.88 10.94 11.49
C SER A 35 2.58 10.40 12.12
N LYS A 36 1.44 10.98 11.75
CA LYS A 36 0.14 10.53 12.25
C LYS A 36 -0.22 9.15 11.76
N ALA A 37 0.06 8.85 10.50
CA ALA A 37 -0.17 7.52 9.92
C ALA A 37 0.65 6.46 10.64
N ALA A 38 1.94 6.74 10.86
CA ALA A 38 2.83 5.82 11.58
C ALA A 38 2.32 5.55 12.99
N LYS A 39 1.92 6.59 13.70
CA LYS A 39 1.39 6.46 15.05
C LYS A 39 0.15 5.57 15.09
N ASP A 40 -0.76 5.76 14.13
CA ASP A 40 -1.98 4.95 14.04
C ASP A 40 -1.65 3.49 13.76
N MET A 41 -0.60 3.21 13.00
CA MET A 41 -0.15 1.87 12.68
C MET A 41 0.83 1.29 13.69
N LYS A 42 1.10 2.01 14.77
CA LYS A 42 2.03 1.58 15.84
C LYS A 42 3.44 1.29 15.32
N MET A 43 3.90 2.10 14.38
CA MET A 43 5.26 2.01 13.85
C MET A 43 5.99 3.33 14.07
N SER A 44 7.33 3.28 14.04
CA SER A 44 8.11 4.50 14.20
C SER A 44 7.97 5.39 12.97
N TYR A 45 8.17 6.70 13.16
CA TYR A 45 8.19 7.64 12.05
C TYR A 45 9.26 7.26 11.03
N LYS A 46 10.45 6.88 11.53
CA LYS A 46 11.56 6.48 10.65
C LYS A 46 11.19 5.28 9.79
N ALA A 47 10.56 4.27 10.36
CA ALA A 47 10.14 3.09 9.60
C ALA A 47 9.13 3.46 8.51
N ALA A 48 8.16 4.30 8.84
CA ALA A 48 7.15 4.75 7.86
C ALA A 48 7.81 5.60 6.76
N TRP A 49 8.71 6.50 7.15
CA TRP A 49 9.43 7.33 6.19
C TRP A 49 10.28 6.48 5.24
N ASP A 50 10.98 5.48 5.78
CA ASP A 50 11.81 4.58 4.97
C ASP A 50 10.95 3.82 3.94
N LEU A 51 9.77 3.34 4.33
CA LEU A 51 8.85 2.68 3.41
C LEU A 51 8.39 3.61 2.29
N VAL A 52 8.01 4.83 2.64
CA VAL A 52 7.60 5.83 1.66
C VAL A 52 8.74 6.13 0.69
N ASP A 53 9.96 6.28 1.22
CA ASP A 53 11.13 6.55 0.40
C ASP A 53 11.40 5.41 -0.59
N ILE A 54 11.30 4.17 -0.15
CA ILE A 54 11.46 3.00 -1.01
C ILE A 54 10.39 2.96 -2.10
N ILE A 55 9.13 3.19 -1.73
CA ILE A 55 8.02 3.21 -2.68
C ILE A 55 8.25 4.27 -3.75
N ASN A 56 8.63 5.49 -3.33
CA ASN A 56 8.89 6.58 -4.27
C ASN A 56 10.05 6.27 -5.22
N LYS A 57 11.10 5.62 -4.72
CA LYS A 57 12.26 5.26 -5.55
C LYS A 57 11.94 4.19 -6.58
N LEU A 58 11.06 3.27 -6.26
CA LEU A 58 10.67 2.19 -7.17
C LEU A 58 9.60 2.62 -8.18
N ALA A 59 8.77 3.58 -7.82
CA ALA A 59 7.67 4.04 -8.67
C ALA A 59 8.16 4.96 -9.79
N LYS A 60 7.37 5.08 -10.85
CA LYS A 60 7.69 5.97 -11.98
C LYS A 60 7.59 7.45 -11.60
N GLU A 61 6.73 7.76 -10.64
CA GLU A 61 6.51 9.13 -10.14
C GLU A 61 6.39 9.04 -8.63
N ASN A 62 6.50 10.18 -7.96
CA ASN A 62 6.30 10.18 -6.51
C ASN A 62 4.88 9.76 -6.15
N VAL A 63 4.78 8.87 -5.19
CA VAL A 63 3.52 8.39 -4.63
C VAL A 63 3.09 9.27 -3.47
N VAL A 64 4.06 9.76 -2.70
CA VAL A 64 3.85 10.69 -1.59
C VAL A 64 4.80 11.87 -1.76
N GLU A 65 4.30 13.06 -1.53
CA GLU A 65 5.11 14.27 -1.55
C GLU A 65 4.92 15.05 -0.25
N LYS A 66 5.98 15.73 0.17
CA LYS A 66 5.91 16.63 1.31
C LYS A 66 5.32 17.95 0.88
N ILE A 67 4.49 18.52 1.76
CA ILE A 67 3.94 19.87 1.56
C ILE A 67 4.80 20.80 2.40
N SER A 68 5.34 21.86 1.78
CA SER A 68 6.08 22.88 2.51
C SER A 68 5.17 23.54 3.53
N GLY A 69 5.62 23.62 4.79
CA GLY A 69 4.82 24.16 5.84
C GLY A 69 4.84 25.65 5.90
N GLY A 70 3.69 26.26 6.14
CA GLY A 70 3.62 27.58 6.67
C GLY A 70 3.63 27.51 8.19
N LYS A 71 2.89 28.37 8.86
CA LYS A 71 2.68 28.32 10.29
C LYS A 71 2.09 26.96 10.68
N GLY A 72 2.75 26.26 11.55
CA GLY A 72 2.25 24.97 12.02
C GLY A 72 2.87 23.77 11.32
N GLY A 73 3.89 24.00 10.48
CA GLY A 73 4.62 22.95 9.81
C GLY A 73 3.96 22.46 8.53
N GLY A 74 4.60 21.53 7.88
CA GLY A 74 4.11 20.89 6.67
C GLY A 74 3.43 19.58 6.95
N GLY A 75 2.98 18.94 5.91
CA GLY A 75 2.40 17.62 5.97
C GLY A 75 2.90 16.80 4.79
N SER A 76 2.16 15.76 4.50
CA SER A 76 2.43 14.91 3.34
C SER A 76 1.13 14.66 2.61
N VAL A 77 1.23 14.49 1.30
CA VAL A 77 0.07 14.22 0.46
C VAL A 77 0.34 13.00 -0.40
N VAL A 78 -0.65 12.15 -0.56
CA VAL A 78 -0.61 11.08 -1.56
C VAL A 78 -0.96 11.75 -2.88
N THR A 79 -0.07 11.63 -3.87
CA THR A 79 -0.26 12.25 -5.18
C THR A 79 -1.41 11.60 -5.94
N GLU A 80 -1.85 12.22 -7.03
CA GLU A 80 -2.85 11.60 -7.90
C GLU A 80 -2.36 10.25 -8.43
N TYR A 81 -1.07 10.18 -8.77
CA TYR A 81 -0.46 8.92 -9.17
C TYR A 81 -0.52 7.88 -8.03
N GLY A 82 -0.22 8.31 -6.82
CA GLY A 82 -0.31 7.45 -5.64
C GLY A 82 -1.73 6.92 -5.39
N LYS A 83 -2.72 7.77 -5.53
CA LYS A 83 -4.13 7.37 -5.40
C LYS A 83 -4.52 6.35 -6.46
N LYS A 84 -4.03 6.53 -7.68
CA LYS A 84 -4.25 5.58 -8.77
C LYS A 84 -3.63 4.22 -8.43
N LEU A 85 -2.41 4.20 -7.89
CA LEU A 85 -1.75 2.96 -7.49
C LEU A 85 -2.52 2.24 -6.40
N ILE A 86 -3.03 2.97 -5.41
CA ILE A 86 -3.85 2.38 -4.34
C ILE A 86 -5.09 1.71 -4.93
N ALA A 87 -5.79 2.40 -5.82
CA ALA A 87 -6.99 1.85 -6.45
C ALA A 87 -6.67 0.62 -7.30
N LEU A 88 -5.58 0.65 -8.06
CA LEU A 88 -5.15 -0.48 -8.87
C LEU A 88 -4.76 -1.68 -8.02
N PHE A 89 -4.07 -1.44 -6.91
CA PHE A 89 -3.71 -2.52 -5.99
C PHE A 89 -4.97 -3.17 -5.42
N ASP A 90 -5.92 -2.37 -4.95
CA ASP A 90 -7.17 -2.88 -4.38
C ASP A 90 -7.92 -3.74 -5.40
N GLU A 91 -8.00 -3.29 -6.64
CA GLU A 91 -8.66 -4.04 -7.71
C GLU A 91 -7.91 -5.35 -8.02
N ALA A 92 -6.58 -5.28 -8.11
CA ALA A 92 -5.75 -6.47 -8.35
C ALA A 92 -5.90 -7.48 -7.21
N GLU A 93 -5.93 -7.00 -5.97
CA GLU A 93 -6.11 -7.88 -4.81
C GLU A 93 -7.48 -8.58 -4.84
N GLU A 94 -8.53 -7.88 -5.27
CA GLU A 94 -9.84 -8.50 -5.42
C GLU A 94 -9.83 -9.60 -6.49
N LYS A 95 -9.13 -9.39 -7.59
CA LYS A 95 -8.95 -10.42 -8.61
C LYS A 95 -8.24 -11.64 -8.06
N TYR A 96 -7.22 -11.42 -7.25
CA TYR A 96 -6.49 -12.50 -6.59
C TYR A 96 -7.39 -13.27 -5.63
N LYS A 97 -8.15 -12.58 -4.79
CA LYS A 97 -9.08 -13.22 -3.85
C LYS A 97 -10.14 -14.04 -4.57
N GLN A 98 -10.64 -13.54 -5.69
CA GLN A 98 -11.60 -14.29 -6.49
C GLN A 98 -10.98 -15.57 -7.06
N SER A 99 -9.71 -15.52 -7.49
CA SER A 99 -9.03 -16.71 -7.98
C SER A 99 -8.88 -17.77 -6.90
N LEU A 100 -8.66 -17.36 -5.64
CA LEU A 100 -8.61 -18.33 -4.52
C LEU A 100 -9.94 -19.03 -4.33
N LYS A 101 -11.03 -18.28 -4.43
CA LYS A 101 -12.38 -18.86 -4.35
C LYS A 101 -12.65 -19.85 -5.48
N ASP A 102 -12.28 -19.48 -6.69
CA ASP A 102 -12.47 -20.33 -7.86
C ASP A 102 -11.68 -21.63 -7.74
N ILE A 103 -10.44 -21.55 -7.28
CA ILE A 103 -9.60 -22.72 -7.02
C ILE A 103 -10.23 -23.61 -5.92
N GLU A 104 -10.71 -22.99 -4.86
CA GLU A 104 -11.34 -23.70 -3.75
C GLU A 104 -12.58 -24.46 -4.21
N GLU A 105 -13.43 -23.82 -5.01
CA GLU A 105 -14.61 -24.46 -5.59
C GLU A 105 -14.23 -25.65 -6.48
N PHE A 106 -13.22 -25.45 -7.32
CA PHE A 106 -12.71 -26.52 -8.18
C PHE A 106 -12.24 -27.71 -7.37
N LEU A 107 -11.40 -27.48 -6.35
CA LEU A 107 -10.85 -28.54 -5.53
C LEU A 107 -11.94 -29.25 -4.72
N ASN A 108 -12.89 -28.53 -4.16
CA ASN A 108 -13.97 -29.13 -3.38
C ASN A 108 -14.89 -30.02 -4.22
N LYS A 109 -15.00 -29.78 -5.51
CA LYS A 109 -15.75 -30.66 -6.42
C LYS A 109 -14.97 -31.91 -6.78
N GLU A 110 -13.64 -31.79 -6.92
CA GLU A 110 -12.81 -32.87 -7.45
C GLU A 110 -12.20 -33.78 -6.36
N ILE A 111 -12.08 -33.25 -5.16
CA ILE A 111 -11.54 -33.96 -4.03
C ILE A 111 -12.66 -34.27 -3.04
#